data_161ea0177b931f6e669e58f9b278ef3b
#
_entry.id   161ea0177b931f6e669e58f9b278ef3b
#
_cell.length_a   1.000
_cell.length_b   1.000
_cell.length_c   1.000
_cell.angle_alpha   90.00
_cell.angle_beta   90.00
_cell.angle_gamma   90.00
#
_symmetry.space_group_name_H-M   'P 1'
#
loop_
_entity.id
_entity.type
_entity.pdbx_description
1 polymer ?
#
loop_
_entity_poly.entity_id
_entity_poly.type
_entity_poly.pdbx_seq_one_letter_code
_entity_poly.pdbx_strand_id
1 'polypeptide(L)'
;MKHFGYAAAALVATATTLSAAEIEPTAVSYDDGAIAASLSGAPGDPANGRMIVGSKKFGNCIACHEVTDLKDQPFHGEIGPMLDGAGDRWTEAELRGIVANAKIMFEDTMMPAFYKTEGFIRPGNAYTGEAADDTFGPILTAQQIEDVVAYLVTLKE
;
A
#
# COMPACT_ATOMS: atom_id res chain seq x y z
N MET A 1 -54.29 30.94 -32.23
CA MET A 1 -53.49 30.74 -31.01
C MET A 1 -52.32 29.82 -31.36
N LYS A 2 -51.10 30.37 -31.39
CA LYS A 2 -49.86 29.59 -31.75
C LYS A 2 -49.18 29.20 -30.46
N HIS A 3 -49.08 27.89 -30.17
CA HIS A 3 -48.36 27.35 -29.04
C HIS A 3 -46.86 27.22 -29.42
N PHE A 4 -46.02 28.01 -28.79
CA PHE A 4 -44.56 27.82 -28.83
C PHE A 4 -44.16 26.82 -27.75
N GLY A 5 -43.72 25.63 -28.16
CA GLY A 5 -43.12 24.65 -27.27
C GLY A 5 -41.67 24.96 -27.05
N TYR A 6 -41.25 25.23 -25.80
CA TYR A 6 -39.86 25.33 -25.42
C TYR A 6 -39.29 23.90 -25.17
N ALA A 7 -38.39 23.48 -26.01
CA ALA A 7 -37.58 22.25 -25.74
C ALA A 7 -36.45 22.61 -24.80
N ALA A 8 -36.51 22.10 -23.58
CA ALA A 8 -35.39 22.19 -22.63
C ALA A 8 -34.34 21.11 -22.96
N ALA A 9 -33.18 21.53 -23.45
CA ALA A 9 -32.03 20.64 -23.63
C ALA A 9 -31.36 20.44 -22.29
N ALA A 10 -31.40 19.21 -21.74
CA ALA A 10 -30.66 18.84 -20.54
C ALA A 10 -29.22 18.59 -20.92
N LEU A 11 -28.30 19.43 -20.45
CA LEU A 11 -26.85 19.18 -20.51
C LEU A 11 -26.50 18.09 -19.48
N VAL A 12 -26.13 16.92 -19.94
CA VAL A 12 -25.52 15.87 -19.09
C VAL A 12 -24.03 16.16 -19.00
N ALA A 13 -23.59 16.68 -17.86
CA ALA A 13 -22.17 16.85 -17.55
C ALA A 13 -21.58 15.47 -17.18
N THR A 14 -20.80 14.90 -18.07
CA THR A 14 -19.97 13.71 -17.77
C THR A 14 -18.76 14.13 -16.96
N ALA A 15 -18.75 13.82 -15.66
CA ALA A 15 -17.55 13.98 -14.83
C ALA A 15 -16.53 12.90 -15.20
N THR A 16 -15.47 13.27 -15.90
CA THR A 16 -14.31 12.40 -16.10
C THR A 16 -13.50 12.41 -14.80
N THR A 17 -13.46 11.28 -14.10
CA THR A 17 -12.54 11.07 -12.98
C THR A 17 -11.13 10.97 -13.54
N LEU A 18 -10.32 11.99 -13.32
CA LEU A 18 -8.89 11.94 -13.60
C LEU A 18 -8.26 11.07 -12.52
N SER A 19 -7.91 9.83 -12.85
CA SER A 19 -7.05 9.01 -11.98
C SER A 19 -5.64 9.59 -12.07
N ALA A 20 -5.00 9.86 -10.93
CA ALA A 20 -3.60 10.21 -10.91
C ALA A 20 -2.76 9.02 -11.42
N ALA A 21 -1.64 9.30 -12.09
CA ALA A 21 -0.75 8.24 -12.55
C ALA A 21 -0.07 7.56 -11.35
N GLU A 22 0.19 6.26 -11.49
CA GLU A 22 0.97 5.50 -10.51
C GLU A 22 2.38 6.12 -10.37
N ILE A 23 2.87 6.20 -9.13
CA ILE A 23 4.22 6.69 -8.82
C ILE A 23 5.16 5.49 -8.79
N GLU A 24 6.11 5.43 -9.71
CA GLU A 24 7.12 4.37 -9.76
C GLU A 24 7.97 4.33 -8.48
N PRO A 25 8.47 3.14 -8.06
CA PRO A 25 9.28 3.00 -6.83
C PRO A 25 10.47 3.96 -6.74
N THR A 26 11.09 4.27 -7.89
CA THR A 26 12.25 5.17 -7.99
C THR A 26 11.87 6.66 -7.96
N ALA A 27 10.59 6.98 -8.13
CA ALA A 27 10.06 8.35 -8.11
C ALA A 27 9.36 8.72 -6.79
N VAL A 28 9.35 7.81 -5.81
CA VAL A 28 8.71 8.05 -4.50
C VAL A 28 9.47 9.14 -3.75
N SER A 29 8.74 10.15 -3.28
CA SER A 29 9.28 11.22 -2.43
C SER A 29 8.86 11.00 -0.98
N TYR A 30 9.82 10.99 -0.08
CA TYR A 30 9.63 10.85 1.36
C TYR A 30 9.85 12.21 2.06
N ASP A 31 9.01 12.50 3.04
CA ASP A 31 9.16 13.64 3.96
C ASP A 31 9.19 13.07 5.39
N ASP A 32 10.35 13.09 6.04
CA ASP A 32 10.61 12.43 7.32
C ASP A 32 10.09 10.96 7.38
N GLY A 33 10.21 10.24 6.26
CA GLY A 33 9.74 8.87 6.12
C GLY A 33 8.29 8.71 5.71
N ALA A 34 7.48 9.77 5.72
CA ALA A 34 6.10 9.76 5.26
C ALA A 34 6.00 9.95 3.74
N ILE A 35 4.93 9.42 3.13
CA ILE A 35 4.57 9.62 1.71
C ILE A 35 3.19 10.24 1.66
N ALA A 36 3.10 11.53 1.34
CA ALA A 36 1.84 12.27 1.33
C ALA A 36 0.93 11.90 0.14
N ALA A 37 1.51 11.64 -1.04
CA ALA A 37 0.77 11.29 -2.23
C ALA A 37 0.41 9.81 -2.27
N SER A 38 -0.79 9.48 -2.79
CA SER A 38 -1.14 8.08 -3.10
C SER A 38 -0.20 7.54 -4.18
N LEU A 39 0.34 6.33 -3.97
CA LEU A 39 1.24 5.69 -4.92
C LEU A 39 0.51 5.20 -6.17
N SER A 40 -0.72 4.72 -6.03
CA SER A 40 -1.52 4.22 -7.15
C SER A 40 -2.39 5.29 -7.81
N GLY A 41 -2.57 6.45 -7.15
CA GLY A 41 -3.55 7.45 -7.56
C GLY A 41 -5.01 7.04 -7.38
N ALA A 42 -5.28 5.90 -6.75
CA ALA A 42 -6.59 5.39 -6.44
C ALA A 42 -6.74 5.12 -4.93
N PRO A 43 -7.96 5.12 -4.38
CA PRO A 43 -8.20 4.72 -2.99
C PRO A 43 -7.82 3.27 -2.74
N GLY A 44 -7.31 2.96 -1.55
CA GLY A 44 -7.07 1.59 -1.11
C GLY A 44 -8.36 0.88 -0.70
N ASP A 45 -8.38 -0.45 -0.89
CA ASP A 45 -9.43 -1.34 -0.42
C ASP A 45 -8.99 -2.03 0.89
N PRO A 46 -9.58 -1.70 2.06
CA PRO A 46 -9.19 -2.30 3.33
C PRO A 46 -9.45 -3.80 3.40
N ALA A 47 -10.45 -4.33 2.66
CA ALA A 47 -10.71 -5.76 2.63
C ALA A 47 -9.60 -6.51 1.88
N ASN A 48 -9.13 -5.97 0.76
CA ASN A 48 -7.97 -6.50 0.06
C ASN A 48 -6.68 -6.32 0.88
N GLY A 49 -6.51 -5.19 1.56
CA GLY A 49 -5.39 -4.94 2.48
C GLY A 49 -5.32 -5.98 3.59
N ARG A 50 -6.43 -6.33 4.23
CA ARG A 50 -6.52 -7.40 5.24
C ARG A 50 -6.02 -8.74 4.68
N MET A 51 -6.43 -9.08 3.47
CA MET A 51 -6.00 -10.31 2.79
C MET A 51 -4.49 -10.29 2.51
N ILE A 52 -3.93 -9.17 2.05
CA ILE A 52 -2.50 -9.00 1.77
C ILE A 52 -1.67 -9.14 3.05
N VAL A 53 -2.07 -8.50 4.14
CA VAL A 53 -1.40 -8.54 5.45
C VAL A 53 -1.29 -9.98 5.97
N GLY A 54 -2.35 -10.79 5.83
CA GLY A 54 -2.39 -12.19 6.27
C GLY A 54 -1.75 -13.18 5.30
N SER A 55 -1.55 -12.81 4.05
CA SER A 55 -1.16 -13.77 3.01
C SER A 55 0.34 -13.97 2.88
N LYS A 56 0.79 -15.23 3.01
CA LYS A 56 2.19 -15.63 2.74
C LYS A 56 2.65 -15.39 1.30
N LYS A 57 1.70 -15.24 0.37
CA LYS A 57 1.98 -14.98 -1.05
C LYS A 57 2.33 -13.53 -1.33
N PHE A 58 1.90 -12.61 -0.46
CA PHE A 58 2.05 -11.17 -0.63
C PHE A 58 2.90 -10.56 0.49
N GLY A 59 2.30 -9.71 1.32
CA GLY A 59 3.00 -9.00 2.38
C GLY A 59 3.52 -9.90 3.51
N ASN A 60 2.75 -10.95 3.86
CA ASN A 60 3.05 -11.87 4.97
C ASN A 60 3.41 -11.14 6.28
N CYS A 61 2.72 -10.03 6.55
CA CYS A 61 3.02 -9.14 7.67
C CYS A 61 2.88 -9.85 9.02
N ILE A 62 1.89 -10.78 9.12
CA ILE A 62 1.66 -11.59 10.33
C ILE A 62 2.85 -12.50 10.69
N ALA A 63 3.77 -12.77 9.77
CA ALA A 63 4.99 -13.52 10.11
C ALA A 63 5.89 -12.79 11.12
N CYS A 64 5.76 -11.47 11.20
CA CYS A 64 6.53 -10.62 12.11
C CYS A 64 5.65 -9.85 13.11
N HIS A 65 4.37 -9.62 12.80
CA HIS A 65 3.46 -8.79 13.57
C HIS A 65 2.25 -9.56 14.06
N GLU A 66 1.91 -9.39 15.32
CA GLU A 66 0.62 -9.81 15.84
C GLU A 66 -0.49 -8.85 15.38
N VAL A 67 -1.65 -9.41 15.01
CA VAL A 67 -2.84 -8.66 14.57
C VAL A 67 -4.08 -9.38 15.12
N THR A 68 -4.76 -8.80 16.09
CA THR A 68 -5.93 -9.44 16.72
C THR A 68 -7.09 -9.68 15.75
N ASP A 69 -7.27 -8.78 14.77
CA ASP A 69 -8.29 -8.93 13.71
C ASP A 69 -8.04 -10.15 12.80
N LEU A 70 -6.78 -10.65 12.73
CA LEU A 70 -6.38 -11.83 11.96
C LEU A 70 -6.14 -13.08 12.82
N LYS A 71 -6.66 -13.13 14.05
CA LYS A 71 -6.49 -14.27 14.99
C LYS A 71 -7.00 -15.61 14.48
N ASP A 72 -7.81 -15.62 13.44
CA ASP A 72 -8.24 -16.81 12.70
C ASP A 72 -7.12 -17.44 11.87
N GLN A 73 -6.03 -16.72 11.62
CA GLN A 73 -4.85 -17.19 10.92
C GLN A 73 -3.76 -17.61 11.92
N PRO A 74 -3.09 -18.75 11.73
CA PRO A 74 -2.05 -19.22 12.64
C PRO A 74 -0.68 -18.53 12.37
N PHE A 75 0.19 -18.61 13.36
CA PHE A 75 1.62 -18.26 13.27
C PHE A 75 1.90 -16.76 13.12
N HIS A 76 1.30 -15.95 13.99
CA HIS A 76 1.70 -14.58 14.17
C HIS A 76 3.07 -14.49 14.85
N GLY A 77 3.96 -13.65 14.33
CA GLY A 77 5.26 -13.35 14.92
C GLY A 77 5.18 -12.19 15.91
N GLU A 78 6.20 -12.12 16.76
CA GLU A 78 6.38 -11.08 17.78
C GLU A 78 7.66 -10.25 17.54
N ILE A 79 8.21 -10.31 16.32
CA ILE A 79 9.46 -9.60 15.96
C ILE A 79 9.19 -8.11 15.77
N GLY A 80 8.10 -7.77 15.09
CA GLY A 80 7.61 -6.41 14.92
C GLY A 80 6.58 -6.05 15.99
N PRO A 81 6.27 -4.76 16.17
CA PRO A 81 5.21 -4.35 17.08
C PRO A 81 3.85 -4.89 16.63
N MET A 82 2.94 -5.11 17.59
CA MET A 82 1.55 -5.41 17.31
C MET A 82 0.94 -4.32 16.42
N LEU A 83 0.14 -4.72 15.44
CA LEU A 83 -0.50 -3.77 14.52
C LEU A 83 -1.83 -3.21 15.03
N ASP A 84 -2.40 -3.80 16.09
CA ASP A 84 -3.57 -3.22 16.74
C ASP A 84 -3.26 -1.78 17.18
N GLY A 85 -4.17 -0.85 16.95
CA GLY A 85 -3.94 0.57 17.19
C GLY A 85 -3.00 1.27 16.20
N ALA A 86 -2.57 0.62 15.11
CA ALA A 86 -1.69 1.26 14.12
C ALA A 86 -2.29 2.54 13.53
N GLY A 87 -3.62 2.55 13.28
CA GLY A 87 -4.34 3.70 12.77
C GLY A 87 -4.51 4.86 13.76
N ASP A 88 -4.20 4.65 15.05
CA ASP A 88 -4.17 5.71 16.06
C ASP A 88 -2.75 6.24 16.28
N ARG A 89 -1.73 5.40 16.08
CA ARG A 89 -0.31 5.76 16.26
C ARG A 89 0.29 6.51 15.10
N TRP A 90 -0.18 6.26 13.88
CA TRP A 90 0.41 6.77 12.64
C TRP A 90 -0.65 7.37 11.73
N THR A 91 -0.29 8.44 11.05
CA THR A 91 -1.09 8.99 9.94
C THR A 91 -1.03 8.06 8.72
N GLU A 92 -1.99 8.21 7.81
CA GLU A 92 -2.01 7.46 6.55
C GLU A 92 -0.71 7.66 5.73
N ALA A 93 -0.17 8.89 5.70
CA ALA A 93 1.08 9.20 5.00
C ALA A 93 2.29 8.49 5.62
N GLU A 94 2.37 8.42 6.94
CA GLU A 94 3.42 7.70 7.66
C GLU A 94 3.28 6.20 7.46
N LEU A 95 2.07 5.63 7.56
CA LEU A 95 1.82 4.22 7.28
C LEU A 95 2.23 3.85 5.85
N ARG A 96 1.92 4.70 4.87
CA ARG A 96 2.32 4.52 3.48
C ARG A 96 3.84 4.47 3.35
N GLY A 97 4.55 5.38 3.99
CA GLY A 97 6.01 5.41 4.01
C GLY A 97 6.62 4.19 4.69
N ILE A 98 6.10 3.80 5.86
CA ILE A 98 6.54 2.62 6.61
C ILE A 98 6.36 1.34 5.77
N VAL A 99 5.19 1.15 5.16
CA VAL A 99 4.95 -0.04 4.33
C VAL A 99 5.79 -0.01 3.06
N ALA A 100 5.90 1.12 2.39
CA ALA A 100 6.71 1.23 1.18
C ALA A 100 8.19 0.96 1.44
N ASN A 101 8.77 1.62 2.43
CA ASN A 101 10.18 1.42 2.83
C ASN A 101 10.43 1.90 4.27
N ALA A 102 10.20 1.03 5.23
CA ALA A 102 10.39 1.33 6.65
C ALA A 102 11.81 1.82 7.00
N LYS A 103 12.82 1.47 6.18
CA LYS A 103 14.22 1.84 6.44
C LYS A 103 14.51 3.34 6.31
N ILE A 104 13.60 4.10 5.68
CA ILE A 104 13.73 5.56 5.63
C ILE A 104 13.42 6.19 7.00
N MET A 105 12.43 5.66 7.71
CA MET A 105 12.05 6.14 9.05
C MET A 105 12.81 5.43 10.18
N PHE A 106 13.13 4.14 9.98
CA PHE A 106 13.79 3.27 10.97
C PHE A 106 14.99 2.59 10.32
N GLU A 107 16.16 3.21 10.37
CA GLU A 107 17.36 2.80 9.63
C GLU A 107 17.76 1.33 9.88
N ASP A 108 17.72 0.87 11.13
CA ASP A 108 18.12 -0.49 11.52
C ASP A 108 17.01 -1.53 11.45
N THR A 109 15.83 -1.19 10.91
CA THR A 109 14.72 -2.13 10.87
C THR A 109 14.99 -3.32 9.95
N MET A 110 14.60 -4.53 10.39
CA MET A 110 14.59 -5.72 9.55
C MET A 110 13.37 -5.82 8.64
N MET A 111 12.35 -4.95 8.82
CA MET A 111 11.17 -4.92 7.96
C MET A 111 11.59 -4.72 6.49
N PRO A 112 11.10 -5.54 5.56
CA PRO A 112 11.40 -5.37 4.14
C PRO A 112 10.88 -4.03 3.60
N ALA A 113 11.53 -3.51 2.57
CA ALA A 113 10.97 -2.45 1.75
C ALA A 113 10.05 -3.10 0.70
N PHE A 114 8.73 -2.89 0.82
CA PHE A 114 7.75 -3.55 -0.04
C PHE A 114 7.58 -2.86 -1.40
N TYR A 115 7.96 -1.57 -1.50
CA TYR A 115 7.86 -0.78 -2.73
C TYR A 115 9.22 -0.20 -3.13
N LYS A 116 10.16 -1.10 -3.48
CA LYS A 116 11.55 -0.74 -3.82
C LYS A 116 12.06 -1.66 -4.92
N THR A 117 12.80 -1.12 -5.90
CA THR A 117 13.40 -1.87 -7.02
C THR A 117 14.89 -1.64 -7.19
N GLU A 118 15.48 -0.67 -6.48
CA GLU A 118 16.89 -0.30 -6.59
C GLU A 118 17.64 -0.40 -5.26
N GLY A 119 18.96 -0.29 -5.31
CA GLY A 119 19.84 -0.29 -4.12
C GLY A 119 19.95 -1.66 -3.44
N PHE A 120 19.71 -2.74 -4.17
CA PHE A 120 19.99 -4.10 -3.75
C PHE A 120 21.42 -4.50 -4.17
N ILE A 121 22.13 -5.24 -3.31
CA ILE A 121 23.48 -5.71 -3.62
C ILE A 121 23.44 -6.89 -4.61
N ARG A 122 22.45 -7.78 -4.45
CA ARG A 122 22.32 -9.00 -5.27
C ARG A 122 20.83 -9.36 -5.42
N PRO A 123 20.09 -8.62 -6.25
CA PRO A 123 18.71 -8.99 -6.53
C PRO A 123 18.66 -10.29 -7.34
N GLY A 124 17.62 -11.09 -7.10
CA GLY A 124 17.43 -12.34 -7.82
C GLY A 124 16.69 -13.38 -6.99
N ASN A 125 16.68 -14.59 -7.49
CA ASN A 125 16.02 -15.71 -6.85
C ASN A 125 16.91 -16.26 -5.72
N ALA A 126 16.50 -16.07 -4.47
CA ALA A 126 17.24 -16.54 -3.30
C ALA A 126 17.34 -18.07 -3.21
N TYR A 127 16.43 -18.81 -3.85
CA TYR A 127 16.41 -20.27 -3.82
C TYR A 127 17.30 -20.88 -4.90
N THR A 128 17.24 -20.40 -6.14
CA THR A 128 18.04 -20.92 -7.26
C THR A 128 19.39 -20.23 -7.39
N GLY A 129 19.57 -19.04 -6.81
CA GLY A 129 20.77 -18.21 -6.96
C GLY A 129 20.84 -17.48 -8.32
N GLU A 130 19.81 -17.57 -9.15
CA GLU A 130 19.75 -16.87 -10.44
C GLU A 130 19.65 -15.36 -10.22
N ALA A 131 20.27 -14.60 -11.12
CA ALA A 131 20.15 -13.15 -11.13
C ALA A 131 18.73 -12.70 -11.41
N ALA A 132 18.39 -11.48 -10.96
CA ALA A 132 17.13 -10.86 -11.34
C ALA A 132 17.05 -10.67 -12.85
N ASP A 133 15.88 -10.88 -13.40
CA ASP A 133 15.52 -10.66 -14.79
C ASP A 133 14.56 -9.48 -14.95
N ASP A 134 14.01 -9.30 -16.14
CA ASP A 134 13.09 -8.22 -16.49
C ASP A 134 11.73 -8.28 -15.72
N THR A 135 11.49 -9.37 -14.98
CA THR A 135 10.30 -9.51 -14.12
C THR A 135 10.52 -9.01 -12.70
N PHE A 136 11.76 -8.59 -12.37
CA PHE A 136 12.08 -8.06 -11.05
C PHE A 136 11.32 -6.76 -10.79
N GLY A 137 10.53 -6.76 -9.73
CA GLY A 137 9.68 -5.64 -9.33
C GLY A 137 9.60 -5.50 -7.81
N PRO A 138 8.83 -4.53 -7.31
CA PRO A 138 8.58 -4.40 -5.89
C PRO A 138 7.81 -5.62 -5.36
N ILE A 139 7.91 -5.88 -4.05
CA ILE A 139 7.20 -6.99 -3.39
C ILE A 139 5.69 -6.81 -3.47
N LEU A 140 5.23 -5.56 -3.31
CA LEU A 140 3.83 -5.17 -3.48
C LEU A 140 3.72 -4.11 -4.57
N THR A 141 2.63 -4.13 -5.33
CA THR A 141 2.31 -3.05 -6.28
C THR A 141 1.89 -1.78 -5.53
N ALA A 142 1.87 -0.64 -6.20
CA ALA A 142 1.38 0.62 -5.64
C ALA A 142 -0.03 0.48 -5.06
N GLN A 143 -0.96 -0.15 -5.78
CA GLN A 143 -2.32 -0.38 -5.28
C GLN A 143 -2.34 -1.29 -4.05
N GLN A 144 -1.51 -2.32 -4.01
CA GLN A 144 -1.42 -3.19 -2.84
C GLN A 144 -0.87 -2.46 -1.60
N ILE A 145 0.04 -1.50 -1.77
CA ILE A 145 0.46 -0.61 -0.68
C ILE A 145 -0.73 0.21 -0.18
N GLU A 146 -1.49 0.86 -1.07
CA GLU A 146 -2.67 1.63 -0.69
C GLU A 146 -3.72 0.77 0.03
N ASP A 147 -3.95 -0.46 -0.44
CA ASP A 147 -4.88 -1.40 0.18
C ASP A 147 -4.45 -1.77 1.61
N VAL A 148 -3.16 -2.07 1.80
CA VAL A 148 -2.59 -2.36 3.13
C VAL A 148 -2.72 -1.15 4.04
N VAL A 149 -2.39 0.06 3.57
CA VAL A 149 -2.52 1.30 4.33
C VAL A 149 -3.97 1.55 4.73
N ALA A 150 -4.92 1.39 3.78
CA ALA A 150 -6.35 1.53 4.06
C ALA A 150 -6.81 0.56 5.16
N TYR A 151 -6.29 -0.68 5.18
CA TYR A 151 -6.58 -1.64 6.25
C TYR A 151 -5.95 -1.21 7.58
N LEU A 152 -4.66 -0.84 7.60
CA LEU A 152 -3.95 -0.46 8.83
C LEU A 152 -4.60 0.76 9.52
N VAL A 153 -5.10 1.73 8.76
CA VAL A 153 -5.85 2.89 9.28
C VAL A 153 -7.12 2.47 10.03
N THR A 154 -7.70 1.31 9.71
CA THR A 154 -8.88 0.78 10.43
C THR A 154 -8.55 0.14 11.76
N LEU A 155 -7.29 -0.24 12.00
CA LEU A 155 -6.83 -0.88 13.24
C LEU A 155 -6.67 0.18 14.33
N LYS A 156 -7.73 0.40 15.08
CA LYS A 156 -7.82 1.36 16.20
C LYS A 156 -8.05 0.62 17.52
N GLU A 157 -7.60 1.24 18.62
CA GLU A 157 -7.83 0.78 19.99
C GLU A 157 -9.14 1.35 20.56
#